data_e7ceb1e007e45193212632853248dc45
#
_entry.id   e7ceb1e007e45193212632853248dc45
#
_cell.length_a   1.000
_cell.length_b   1.000
_cell.length_c   1.000
_cell.angle_alpha   90.00
_cell.angle_beta   90.00
_cell.angle_gamma   90.00
#
_symmetry.space_group_name_H-M   'P 1'
#
loop_
_entity.id
_entity.type
_entity.pdbx_description
1 polymer ?
#
loop_
_entity_poly.entity_id
_entity_poly.type
_entity_poly.pdbx_seq_one_letter_code
_entity_poly.pdbx_strand_id
1 'polypeptide(L)'
;MVVTAPTKSLPAPKPARAEGSAPDLAYFRRRYPETVASFGTLPRREAWLRRVWELETAWRADWETRGGGRSQAEAVVRGAPPAGREAEGEFDVVYAGGAAALLHASALACAHGRRVLVVGGARAEGEAGGVWKLSGDELEALAGAGLFTREEVEAAVLNRYRGGFVKFHDAASRVKAEPLWVSGALDVALDGERLTALAAVRLAGNGSKGCAVMSELRFVRAYVEPQRVTVEVEGPGGARRFFAARLFVDASGADSPVARQLNGDGGASSRVRPSVGTVARGFARGEGRDEADFSAGEILVSTEDASAHRQLLWEAFAGSPARGDYTTRLFFHDTTDSPADKSLLALFERYFESLPAYKRRGAGWRVERPVFDYAHSPREGWRSRRRVASERVMLLGEAACGGSGGALGAARGAGAVARHLRRVARLTNLALASGAADADTLGAVCDGGSARVARALGLAEFMRPAAGGAPHAVNETLNALMAAMGGLDERERREVFRGHVSTGALRRLLARTARLYPRIFARVREHFGARGALCWVAGVAEAVWRERKGQKDEG
;
A
#
# COMPACT_ATOMS: atom_id res chain seq x y z
N MET A 1 -29.19 -29.64 5.59
CA MET A 1 -28.47 -29.72 6.87
C MET A 1 -27.09 -30.30 6.54
N VAL A 2 -26.10 -29.45 6.33
CA VAL A 2 -24.72 -29.89 6.10
C VAL A 2 -23.97 -29.61 7.40
N VAL A 3 -23.63 -30.67 8.09
CA VAL A 3 -22.84 -30.63 9.32
C VAL A 3 -21.40 -30.35 8.94
N THR A 4 -20.95 -29.14 9.20
CA THR A 4 -19.53 -28.79 9.10
C THR A 4 -18.81 -29.31 10.34
N ALA A 5 -17.87 -30.23 10.14
CA ALA A 5 -16.97 -30.72 11.18
C ALA A 5 -16.11 -29.57 11.75
N PRO A 6 -15.86 -29.52 13.05
CA PRO A 6 -15.03 -28.50 13.65
C PRO A 6 -13.58 -28.66 13.18
N THR A 7 -13.08 -27.66 12.51
CA THR A 7 -11.66 -27.57 12.11
C THR A 7 -10.82 -27.50 13.39
N LYS A 8 -10.04 -28.53 13.68
CA LYS A 8 -9.06 -28.52 14.77
C LYS A 8 -8.06 -27.40 14.49
N SER A 9 -8.07 -26.38 15.32
CA SER A 9 -7.02 -25.36 15.34
C SER A 9 -5.70 -26.02 15.74
N LEU A 10 -4.81 -26.17 14.78
CA LEU A 10 -3.42 -26.53 15.07
C LEU A 10 -2.79 -25.42 15.91
N PRO A 11 -2.06 -25.75 17.00
CA PRO A 11 -1.38 -24.74 17.80
C PRO A 11 -0.38 -23.97 16.94
N ALA A 12 -0.30 -22.66 17.14
CA ALA A 12 0.69 -21.81 16.48
C ALA A 12 2.09 -22.42 16.65
N PRO A 13 2.85 -22.61 15.57
CA PRO A 13 4.17 -23.20 15.67
C PRO A 13 5.08 -22.29 16.47
N LYS A 14 5.80 -22.84 17.45
CA LYS A 14 6.96 -22.16 18.04
C LYS A 14 7.90 -21.77 16.91
N PRO A 15 8.40 -20.53 16.90
CA PRO A 15 9.30 -20.06 15.86
C PRO A 15 10.53 -20.96 15.81
N ALA A 16 10.83 -21.50 14.64
CA ALA A 16 12.15 -22.05 14.39
C ALA A 16 13.15 -20.89 14.54
N ARG A 17 14.15 -21.05 15.42
CA ARG A 17 15.24 -20.08 15.57
C ARG A 17 15.86 -19.80 14.21
N ALA A 18 16.16 -18.52 13.95
CA ALA A 18 16.68 -17.99 12.68
C ALA A 18 18.17 -18.34 12.42
N GLU A 19 18.55 -19.61 12.64
CA GLU A 19 19.89 -20.13 12.33
C GLU A 19 19.75 -21.43 11.53
N GLY A 20 19.33 -21.29 10.26
CA GLY A 20 19.22 -22.45 9.38
C GLY A 20 19.00 -22.05 7.92
N SER A 21 19.60 -22.82 7.01
CA SER A 21 19.28 -22.74 5.59
C SER A 21 17.77 -22.84 5.36
N ALA A 22 17.28 -22.17 4.30
CA ALA A 22 15.86 -22.24 3.93
C ALA A 22 15.35 -23.69 3.89
N PRO A 23 14.12 -23.95 4.38
CA PRO A 23 13.55 -25.30 4.39
C PRO A 23 13.54 -25.94 3.00
N ASP A 24 13.60 -27.27 2.96
CA ASP A 24 13.47 -28.04 1.74
C ASP A 24 12.01 -28.20 1.27
N LEU A 25 11.82 -28.72 0.07
CA LEU A 25 10.49 -28.96 -0.49
C LEU A 25 9.66 -29.94 0.35
N ALA A 26 10.29 -30.89 1.05
CA ALA A 26 9.59 -31.87 1.89
C ALA A 26 8.95 -31.19 3.11
N TYR A 27 9.62 -30.21 3.70
CA TYR A 27 9.06 -29.37 4.75
C TYR A 27 7.82 -28.62 4.25
N PHE A 28 7.92 -27.93 3.11
CA PHE A 28 6.81 -27.19 2.55
C PHE A 28 5.61 -28.09 2.20
N ARG A 29 5.83 -29.27 1.62
CA ARG A 29 4.76 -30.24 1.31
C ARG A 29 4.00 -30.73 2.54
N ARG A 30 4.69 -30.96 3.65
CA ARG A 30 4.01 -31.38 4.89
C ARG A 30 3.19 -30.27 5.52
N ARG A 31 3.65 -29.05 5.41
CA ARG A 31 3.06 -27.92 6.14
C ARG A 31 2.07 -27.11 5.33
N TYR A 32 2.29 -27.03 4.03
CA TYR A 32 1.54 -26.20 3.09
C TYR A 32 1.24 -26.96 1.79
N PRO A 33 0.49 -28.10 1.86
CA PRO A 33 0.26 -28.99 0.72
C PRO A 33 -0.46 -28.31 -0.44
N GLU A 34 -1.52 -27.51 -0.17
CA GLU A 34 -2.29 -26.82 -1.21
C GLU A 34 -1.43 -25.75 -1.93
N THR A 35 -0.60 -25.04 -1.18
CA THR A 35 0.33 -24.05 -1.73
C THR A 35 1.36 -24.73 -2.65
N VAL A 36 1.97 -25.83 -2.20
CA VAL A 36 2.94 -26.57 -3.00
C VAL A 36 2.32 -27.17 -4.26
N ALA A 37 1.10 -27.72 -4.15
CA ALA A 37 0.36 -28.27 -5.28
C ALA A 37 0.04 -27.17 -6.31
N SER A 38 -0.50 -26.04 -5.85
CA SER A 38 -0.87 -24.90 -6.72
C SER A 38 0.34 -24.23 -7.38
N PHE A 39 1.47 -24.13 -6.67
CA PHE A 39 2.72 -23.62 -7.25
C PHE A 39 3.39 -24.65 -8.18
N GLY A 40 2.85 -25.86 -8.30
CA GLY A 40 3.34 -26.89 -9.21
C GLY A 40 3.38 -26.45 -10.67
N THR A 41 2.54 -25.50 -11.06
CA THR A 41 2.51 -24.93 -12.42
C THR A 41 3.59 -23.88 -12.67
N LEU A 42 4.26 -23.39 -11.63
CA LEU A 42 5.27 -22.34 -11.74
C LEU A 42 6.64 -22.92 -12.13
N PRO A 43 7.35 -22.28 -13.06
CA PRO A 43 8.77 -22.50 -13.20
C PRO A 43 9.47 -22.10 -11.89
N ARG A 44 10.46 -22.90 -11.46
CA ARG A 44 11.23 -22.67 -10.23
C ARG A 44 10.36 -22.58 -8.96
N ARG A 45 9.35 -23.46 -8.83
CA ARG A 45 8.44 -23.52 -7.66
C ARG A 45 9.15 -23.37 -6.31
N GLU A 46 10.26 -24.08 -6.11
CA GLU A 46 11.00 -24.02 -4.84
C GLU A 46 11.59 -22.64 -4.57
N ALA A 47 12.05 -21.94 -5.60
CA ALA A 47 12.54 -20.58 -5.45
C ALA A 47 11.44 -19.63 -4.97
N TRP A 48 10.21 -19.81 -5.45
CA TRP A 48 9.05 -19.01 -4.97
C TRP A 48 8.71 -19.31 -3.51
N LEU A 49 8.65 -20.58 -3.12
CA LEU A 49 8.39 -20.97 -1.72
C LEU A 49 9.47 -20.43 -0.78
N ARG A 50 10.73 -20.55 -1.19
CA ARG A 50 11.88 -20.00 -0.45
C ARG A 50 11.76 -18.47 -0.33
N ARG A 51 11.42 -17.79 -1.41
CA ARG A 51 11.26 -16.33 -1.42
C ARG A 51 10.17 -15.84 -0.45
N VAL A 52 9.01 -16.51 -0.41
CA VAL A 52 7.95 -16.21 0.58
C VAL A 52 8.48 -16.44 2.00
N TRP A 53 9.18 -17.54 2.24
CA TRP A 53 9.76 -17.86 3.54
C TRP A 53 10.83 -16.83 3.97
N GLU A 54 11.71 -16.42 3.07
CA GLU A 54 12.73 -15.39 3.31
C GLU A 54 12.11 -14.05 3.69
N LEU A 55 11.08 -13.60 2.96
CA LEU A 55 10.36 -12.37 3.29
C LEU A 55 9.71 -12.46 4.66
N GLU A 56 9.04 -13.59 4.97
CA GLU A 56 8.41 -13.81 6.26
C GLU A 56 9.45 -13.82 7.40
N THR A 57 10.58 -14.47 7.20
CA THR A 57 11.67 -14.55 8.19
C THR A 57 12.30 -13.19 8.43
N ALA A 58 12.58 -12.44 7.37
CA ALA A 58 13.11 -11.08 7.46
C ALA A 58 12.15 -10.15 8.19
N TRP A 59 10.83 -10.25 7.88
CA TRP A 59 9.81 -9.48 8.56
C TRP A 59 9.76 -9.79 10.08
N ARG A 60 9.79 -11.07 10.47
CA ARG A 60 9.79 -11.48 11.88
C ARG A 60 11.04 -10.99 12.62
N ALA A 61 12.22 -11.14 12.02
CA ALA A 61 13.47 -10.69 12.60
C ALA A 61 13.49 -9.17 12.83
N ASP A 62 13.01 -8.39 11.86
CA ASP A 62 12.88 -6.93 11.99
C ASP A 62 11.90 -6.56 13.10
N TRP A 63 10.78 -7.28 13.20
CA TRP A 63 9.79 -7.08 14.25
C TRP A 63 10.32 -7.41 15.66
N GLU A 64 10.98 -8.55 15.83
CA GLU A 64 11.57 -8.96 17.10
C GLU A 64 12.65 -7.95 17.57
N THR A 65 13.44 -7.43 16.63
CA THR A 65 14.45 -6.40 16.91
C THR A 65 13.81 -5.11 17.39
N ARG A 66 12.67 -4.71 16.80
CA ARG A 66 11.90 -3.53 17.22
C ARG A 66 11.30 -3.68 18.61
N GLY A 67 10.75 -4.85 18.93
CA GLY A 67 10.17 -5.15 20.25
C GLY A 67 11.21 -5.19 21.38
N GLY A 68 12.48 -5.47 21.06
CA GLY A 68 13.59 -5.55 21.99
C GLY A 68 14.20 -4.21 22.42
N GLY A 69 13.63 -3.07 22.03
CA GLY A 69 14.11 -1.74 22.46
C GLY A 69 15.49 -1.36 21.94
N ARG A 70 16.04 -2.07 20.94
CA ARG A 70 17.29 -1.67 20.29
C ARG A 70 17.03 -0.41 19.49
N SER A 71 17.73 0.67 19.84
CA SER A 71 17.77 1.91 19.07
C SER A 71 18.19 1.59 17.63
N GLN A 72 17.29 1.77 16.68
CA GLN A 72 17.68 1.70 15.27
C GLN A 72 18.65 2.84 14.96
N ALA A 73 19.65 2.56 14.12
CA ALA A 73 20.56 3.59 13.66
C ALA A 73 19.75 4.71 12.96
N GLU A 74 20.05 5.95 13.27
CA GLU A 74 19.38 7.11 12.67
C GLU A 74 19.53 7.07 11.14
N ALA A 75 18.41 7.16 10.43
CA ALA A 75 18.39 7.23 8.98
C ALA A 75 18.73 8.63 8.45
N VAL A 76 18.45 9.66 9.24
CA VAL A 76 18.78 11.06 8.96
C VAL A 76 19.57 11.61 10.14
N VAL A 77 20.78 12.05 9.89
CA VAL A 77 21.70 12.62 10.88
C VAL A 77 22.00 14.06 10.50
N ARG A 78 21.98 14.96 11.47
CA ARG A 78 22.42 16.34 11.27
C ARG A 78 23.95 16.41 11.36
N GLY A 79 24.58 17.05 10.37
CA GLY A 79 26.02 17.22 10.28
C GLY A 79 26.64 16.54 9.07
N ALA A 80 27.96 16.58 9.00
CA ALA A 80 28.74 16.00 7.91
C ALA A 80 28.86 14.47 8.03
N PRO A 81 29.10 13.75 6.93
CA PRO A 81 29.46 12.34 6.97
C PRO A 81 30.77 12.12 7.75
N PRO A 82 31.10 10.87 8.16
CA PRO A 82 32.35 10.56 8.84
C PRO A 82 33.57 11.03 8.02
N ALA A 83 34.62 11.44 8.72
CA ALA A 83 35.85 11.91 8.10
C ALA A 83 36.42 10.88 7.09
N GLY A 84 36.97 11.40 5.98
CA GLY A 84 37.50 10.54 4.90
C GLY A 84 36.47 9.90 3.99
N ARG A 85 35.18 10.31 4.08
CA ARG A 85 34.10 9.85 3.22
C ARG A 85 33.69 10.96 2.24
N GLU A 86 34.40 11.02 1.12
CA GLU A 86 34.10 11.97 0.06
C GLU A 86 32.92 11.48 -0.81
N ALA A 87 32.15 12.45 -1.34
CA ALA A 87 31.07 12.13 -2.25
C ALA A 87 31.63 11.79 -3.65
N GLU A 88 31.22 10.66 -4.19
CA GLU A 88 31.61 10.18 -5.53
C GLU A 88 30.91 10.94 -6.67
N GLY A 89 29.89 11.72 -6.35
CA GLY A 89 29.15 12.53 -7.30
C GLY A 89 28.22 13.53 -6.62
N GLU A 90 27.85 14.55 -7.38
CA GLU A 90 26.98 15.63 -6.92
C GLU A 90 25.75 15.77 -7.82
N PHE A 91 24.58 15.82 -7.20
CA PHE A 91 23.27 15.85 -7.86
C PHE A 91 22.40 17.00 -7.31
N ASP A 92 21.39 17.41 -8.05
CA ASP A 92 20.33 18.26 -7.48
C ASP A 92 19.49 17.47 -6.48
N VAL A 93 19.14 16.22 -6.83
CA VAL A 93 18.33 15.33 -5.98
C VAL A 93 18.85 13.90 -6.02
N VAL A 94 18.97 13.29 -4.85
CA VAL A 94 19.14 11.83 -4.70
C VAL A 94 17.83 11.23 -4.20
N TYR A 95 17.40 10.16 -4.85
CA TYR A 95 16.19 9.40 -4.51
C TYR A 95 16.58 8.03 -3.96
N ALA A 96 15.85 7.59 -2.93
CA ALA A 96 15.84 6.19 -2.51
C ALA A 96 14.45 5.58 -2.79
N GLY A 97 14.40 4.45 -3.50
CA GLY A 97 13.16 3.70 -3.70
C GLY A 97 12.85 3.32 -5.14
N GLY A 98 11.64 2.79 -5.34
CA GLY A 98 11.21 2.16 -6.59
C GLY A 98 10.40 3.06 -7.53
N ALA A 99 9.20 2.60 -7.93
CA ALA A 99 8.39 3.22 -8.97
C ALA A 99 8.10 4.71 -8.76
N ALA A 100 7.74 5.12 -7.54
CA ALA A 100 7.45 6.53 -7.23
C ALA A 100 8.70 7.40 -7.38
N ALA A 101 9.87 6.91 -6.95
CA ALA A 101 11.15 7.58 -7.14
C ALA A 101 11.47 7.76 -8.62
N LEU A 102 11.39 6.67 -9.41
CA LEU A 102 11.69 6.70 -10.85
C LEU A 102 10.77 7.65 -11.61
N LEU A 103 9.46 7.61 -11.36
CA LEU A 103 8.51 8.51 -12.01
C LEU A 103 8.80 9.98 -11.71
N HIS A 104 8.99 10.31 -10.44
CA HIS A 104 9.22 11.69 -10.03
C HIS A 104 10.60 12.19 -10.47
N ALA A 105 11.67 11.38 -10.33
CA ALA A 105 13.01 11.70 -10.79
C ALA A 105 13.03 11.95 -12.31
N SER A 106 12.37 11.06 -13.09
CA SER A 106 12.30 11.20 -14.54
C SER A 106 11.51 12.44 -14.96
N ALA A 107 10.38 12.74 -14.28
CA ALA A 107 9.62 13.95 -14.53
C ALA A 107 10.45 15.21 -14.24
N LEU A 108 11.21 15.21 -13.13
CA LEU A 108 12.06 16.32 -12.75
C LEU A 108 13.24 16.51 -13.73
N ALA A 109 13.88 15.43 -14.14
CA ALA A 109 14.98 15.46 -15.10
C ALA A 109 14.50 15.90 -16.51
N CYS A 110 13.43 15.30 -17.01
CA CYS A 110 12.92 15.56 -18.36
C CYS A 110 12.30 16.96 -18.50
N ALA A 111 11.47 17.39 -17.53
CA ALA A 111 10.75 18.65 -17.62
C ALA A 111 11.58 19.86 -17.13
N HIS A 112 12.55 19.66 -16.23
CA HIS A 112 13.25 20.76 -15.55
C HIS A 112 14.78 20.66 -15.66
N GLY A 113 15.32 19.65 -16.33
CA GLY A 113 16.77 19.50 -16.56
C GLY A 113 17.60 19.27 -15.29
N ARG A 114 16.98 18.78 -14.20
CA ARG A 114 17.69 18.54 -12.94
C ARG A 114 18.54 17.29 -13.01
N ARG A 115 19.73 17.35 -12.39
CA ARG A 115 20.62 16.19 -12.23
C ARG A 115 20.11 15.33 -11.07
N VAL A 116 19.75 14.09 -11.36
CA VAL A 116 19.14 13.22 -10.36
C VAL A 116 19.80 11.84 -10.33
N LEU A 117 19.91 11.29 -9.13
CA LEU A 117 20.33 9.92 -8.89
C LEU A 117 19.17 9.15 -8.24
N VAL A 118 18.84 7.99 -8.77
CA VAL A 118 17.93 7.04 -8.12
C VAL A 118 18.72 5.84 -7.64
N VAL A 119 18.65 5.56 -6.34
CA VAL A 119 19.25 4.39 -5.72
C VAL A 119 18.19 3.42 -5.25
N GLY A 120 18.44 2.13 -5.41
CA GLY A 120 17.49 1.07 -5.08
C GLY A 120 16.37 0.94 -6.10
N GLY A 121 15.29 0.30 -5.69
CA GLY A 121 14.12 0.12 -6.53
C GLY A 121 14.11 -1.15 -7.37
N ALA A 122 15.15 -1.96 -7.30
CA ALA A 122 15.05 -3.34 -7.75
C ALA A 122 14.08 -4.06 -6.81
N ARG A 123 12.83 -4.23 -7.24
CA ARG A 123 11.88 -5.09 -6.54
C ARG A 123 12.26 -6.54 -6.81
N ALA A 124 12.23 -7.34 -5.77
CA ALA A 124 12.33 -8.78 -5.95
C ALA A 124 11.09 -9.30 -6.69
N GLU A 125 11.30 -10.30 -7.55
CA GLU A 125 10.18 -11.00 -8.21
C GLU A 125 9.13 -11.44 -7.17
N GLY A 126 7.85 -11.17 -7.44
CA GLY A 126 6.73 -11.56 -6.57
C GLY A 126 6.27 -10.48 -5.60
N GLU A 127 7.05 -9.45 -5.34
CA GLU A 127 6.55 -8.31 -4.58
C GLU A 127 5.42 -7.59 -5.35
N ALA A 128 4.35 -7.24 -4.63
CA ALA A 128 3.16 -6.66 -5.21
C ALA A 128 3.50 -5.41 -6.04
N GLY A 129 3.30 -5.43 -7.35
CA GLY A 129 3.68 -4.26 -8.12
C GLY A 129 3.38 -4.20 -9.60
N GLY A 130 3.02 -5.26 -10.28
CA GLY A 130 2.88 -5.23 -11.75
C GLY A 130 1.70 -4.42 -12.26
N VAL A 131 0.52 -4.58 -11.68
CA VAL A 131 -0.73 -3.96 -12.17
C VAL A 131 -1.15 -2.83 -11.25
N TRP A 132 -1.19 -1.61 -11.79
CA TRP A 132 -1.75 -0.45 -11.10
C TRP A 132 -3.23 -0.32 -11.42
N LYS A 133 -4.01 0.07 -10.44
CA LYS A 133 -5.43 0.35 -10.56
C LYS A 133 -5.65 1.84 -10.44
N LEU A 134 -6.16 2.43 -11.49
CA LEU A 134 -6.35 3.87 -11.62
C LEU A 134 -7.79 4.18 -11.99
N SER A 135 -8.21 5.40 -11.70
CA SER A 135 -9.36 5.99 -12.35
C SER A 135 -9.00 6.55 -13.73
N GLY A 136 -9.99 6.77 -14.58
CA GLY A 136 -9.78 7.44 -15.86
C GLY A 136 -9.12 8.82 -15.70
N ASP A 137 -9.52 9.60 -14.70
CA ASP A 137 -8.93 10.92 -14.42
C ASP A 137 -7.45 10.83 -14.00
N GLU A 138 -7.08 9.78 -13.27
CA GLU A 138 -5.68 9.55 -12.87
C GLU A 138 -4.82 9.13 -14.05
N LEU A 139 -5.40 8.35 -14.98
CA LEU A 139 -4.75 8.00 -16.24
C LEU A 139 -4.48 9.26 -17.08
N GLU A 140 -5.47 10.14 -17.21
CA GLU A 140 -5.34 11.42 -17.91
C GLU A 140 -4.31 12.34 -17.23
N ALA A 141 -4.30 12.39 -15.89
CA ALA A 141 -3.32 13.17 -15.15
C ALA A 141 -1.89 12.66 -15.37
N LEU A 142 -1.72 11.33 -15.46
CA LEU A 142 -0.42 10.71 -15.76
C LEU A 142 0.05 11.06 -17.17
N ALA A 143 -0.83 10.98 -18.18
CA ALA A 143 -0.54 11.41 -19.54
C ALA A 143 -0.22 12.90 -19.61
N GLY A 144 -0.98 13.74 -18.87
CA GLY A 144 -0.76 15.19 -18.78
C GLY A 144 0.46 15.62 -17.97
N ALA A 145 1.16 14.69 -17.31
CA ALA A 145 2.37 15.01 -16.54
C ALA A 145 3.59 15.35 -17.41
N GLY A 146 3.54 15.06 -18.72
CA GLY A 146 4.62 15.37 -19.65
C GLY A 146 5.80 14.40 -19.60
N LEU A 147 5.68 13.33 -18.81
CA LEU A 147 6.68 12.27 -18.77
C LEU A 147 6.48 11.22 -19.85
N PHE A 148 5.23 10.90 -20.18
CA PHE A 148 4.85 9.91 -21.19
C PHE A 148 3.98 10.56 -22.26
N THR A 149 4.00 10.02 -23.47
CA THR A 149 2.99 10.37 -24.47
C THR A 149 1.67 9.69 -24.13
N ARG A 150 0.58 10.20 -24.70
CA ARG A 150 -0.75 9.59 -24.51
C ARG A 150 -0.77 8.15 -25.05
N GLU A 151 -0.11 7.92 -26.17
CA GLU A 151 0.00 6.61 -26.82
C GLU A 151 0.77 5.61 -25.95
N GLU A 152 1.83 6.05 -25.27
CA GLU A 152 2.60 5.18 -24.35
C GLU A 152 1.79 4.80 -23.12
N VAL A 153 1.06 5.75 -22.55
CA VAL A 153 0.16 5.49 -21.41
C VAL A 153 -0.95 4.53 -21.82
N GLU A 154 -1.57 4.76 -22.98
CA GLU A 154 -2.64 3.91 -23.51
C GLU A 154 -2.12 2.49 -23.85
N ALA A 155 -0.92 2.38 -24.41
CA ALA A 155 -0.27 1.09 -24.67
C ALA A 155 0.11 0.30 -23.40
N ALA A 156 0.09 0.94 -22.24
CA ALA A 156 0.26 0.29 -20.95
C ALA A 156 -1.07 -0.11 -20.30
N VAL A 157 -2.22 0.29 -20.85
CA VAL A 157 -3.54 -0.13 -20.35
C VAL A 157 -3.73 -1.62 -20.65
N LEU A 158 -3.97 -2.39 -19.61
CA LEU A 158 -4.22 -3.82 -19.66
C LEU A 158 -5.71 -4.12 -19.81
N ASN A 159 -6.55 -3.36 -19.11
CA ASN A 159 -8.00 -3.52 -19.13
C ASN A 159 -8.72 -2.25 -18.68
N ARG A 160 -9.99 -2.13 -19.08
CA ARG A 160 -10.92 -1.09 -18.61
C ARG A 160 -12.15 -1.76 -18.03
N TYR A 161 -12.58 -1.28 -16.87
CA TYR A 161 -13.74 -1.82 -16.16
C TYR A 161 -14.92 -0.86 -16.24
N ARG A 162 -16.15 -1.39 -16.27
CA ARG A 162 -17.37 -0.61 -16.10
C ARG A 162 -17.49 0.01 -14.70
N GLY A 163 -16.72 -0.50 -13.74
CA GLY A 163 -16.64 -0.07 -12.35
C GLY A 163 -16.13 -1.19 -11.46
N GLY A 164 -16.11 -0.92 -10.17
CA GLY A 164 -15.79 -1.90 -9.16
C GLY A 164 -16.87 -1.98 -8.11
N PHE A 165 -16.87 -3.04 -7.33
CA PHE A 165 -17.82 -3.20 -6.23
C PHE A 165 -17.18 -3.66 -4.92
N VAL A 166 -17.94 -3.44 -3.85
CA VAL A 166 -17.62 -3.91 -2.50
C VAL A 166 -18.79 -4.76 -2.01
N LYS A 167 -18.52 -5.93 -1.44
CA LYS A 167 -19.53 -6.82 -0.87
C LYS A 167 -18.97 -7.57 0.33
N PHE A 168 -19.68 -7.54 1.46
CA PHE A 168 -19.30 -8.29 2.64
C PHE A 168 -20.26 -9.43 2.93
N HIS A 169 -19.73 -10.49 3.54
CA HIS A 169 -20.52 -11.62 4.02
C HIS A 169 -21.61 -11.13 4.99
N ASP A 170 -22.81 -11.65 4.84
CA ASP A 170 -23.96 -11.12 5.57
C ASP A 170 -24.89 -12.20 6.17
N ALA A 171 -24.44 -13.47 6.21
CA ALA A 171 -25.28 -14.56 6.72
C ALA A 171 -25.78 -14.29 8.15
N ALA A 172 -24.88 -13.84 9.05
CA ALA A 172 -25.20 -13.50 10.43
C ALA A 172 -25.39 -11.98 10.66
N SER A 173 -25.25 -11.15 9.64
CA SER A 173 -25.40 -9.70 9.75
C SER A 173 -26.86 -9.27 9.86
N ARG A 174 -27.15 -8.34 10.76
CA ARG A 174 -28.48 -7.70 10.89
C ARG A 174 -28.73 -6.69 9.77
N VAL A 175 -27.67 -6.10 9.24
CA VAL A 175 -27.72 -5.18 8.11
C VAL A 175 -27.34 -5.95 6.86
N LYS A 176 -28.28 -6.12 5.95
CA LYS A 176 -28.04 -6.67 4.62
C LYS A 176 -27.72 -5.51 3.68
N ALA A 177 -26.68 -5.66 2.88
CA ALA A 177 -26.31 -4.67 1.88
C ALA A 177 -26.10 -5.35 0.53
N GLU A 178 -26.74 -4.80 -0.49
CA GLU A 178 -26.41 -5.17 -1.87
C GLU A 178 -24.98 -4.76 -2.21
N PRO A 179 -24.36 -5.37 -3.23
CA PRO A 179 -23.04 -4.93 -3.68
C PRO A 179 -23.03 -3.43 -3.97
N LEU A 180 -22.13 -2.70 -3.31
CA LEU A 180 -21.97 -1.28 -3.54
C LEU A 180 -21.08 -1.06 -4.76
N TRP A 181 -21.69 -0.65 -5.87
CA TRP A 181 -20.98 -0.32 -7.10
C TRP A 181 -20.45 1.10 -7.09
N VAL A 182 -19.23 1.24 -7.63
CA VAL A 182 -18.55 2.52 -7.80
C VAL A 182 -17.87 2.57 -9.16
N SER A 183 -18.22 3.57 -9.96
CA SER A 183 -17.56 3.87 -11.23
C SER A 183 -16.67 5.10 -11.12
N GLY A 184 -15.65 5.18 -11.97
CA GLY A 184 -14.71 6.31 -11.98
C GLY A 184 -13.72 6.34 -10.82
N ALA A 185 -13.51 5.24 -10.08
CA ALA A 185 -12.55 5.16 -8.99
C ALA A 185 -11.38 4.20 -9.27
N LEU A 186 -11.68 3.01 -9.79
CA LEU A 186 -10.69 1.96 -10.10
C LEU A 186 -11.11 1.26 -11.41
N ASP A 187 -11.22 2.01 -12.47
CA ASP A 187 -11.79 1.56 -13.76
C ASP A 187 -10.74 1.19 -14.79
N VAL A 188 -9.46 1.35 -14.49
CA VAL A 188 -8.36 1.03 -15.41
C VAL A 188 -7.32 0.18 -14.70
N ALA A 189 -6.98 -0.95 -15.31
CA ALA A 189 -5.77 -1.71 -14.98
C ALA A 189 -4.63 -1.28 -15.90
N LEU A 190 -3.51 -0.91 -15.32
CA LEU A 190 -2.34 -0.39 -16.04
C LEU A 190 -1.11 -1.24 -15.73
N ASP A 191 -0.29 -1.49 -16.74
CA ASP A 191 1.03 -2.12 -16.60
C ASP A 191 2.02 -1.13 -15.97
N GLY A 192 2.11 -1.15 -14.65
CA GLY A 192 3.00 -0.28 -13.90
C GLY A 192 4.48 -0.60 -14.13
N GLU A 193 4.81 -1.86 -14.41
CA GLU A 193 6.20 -2.27 -14.69
C GLU A 193 6.67 -1.67 -16.01
N ARG A 194 5.83 -1.71 -17.04
CA ARG A 194 6.12 -1.10 -18.32
C ARG A 194 6.37 0.41 -18.20
N LEU A 195 5.52 1.14 -17.51
CA LEU A 195 5.69 2.58 -17.31
C LEU A 195 6.92 2.91 -16.47
N THR A 196 7.18 2.12 -15.44
CA THR A 196 8.37 2.30 -14.60
C THR A 196 9.65 2.04 -15.40
N ALA A 197 9.65 1.01 -16.24
CA ALA A 197 10.77 0.72 -17.16
C ALA A 197 10.99 1.86 -18.17
N LEU A 198 9.93 2.40 -18.77
CA LEU A 198 10.01 3.57 -19.66
C LEU A 198 10.58 4.79 -18.94
N ALA A 199 10.16 5.05 -17.70
CA ALA A 199 10.71 6.13 -16.89
C ALA A 199 12.21 5.94 -16.63
N ALA A 200 12.63 4.72 -16.29
CA ALA A 200 14.04 4.39 -16.10
C ALA A 200 14.87 4.59 -17.39
N VAL A 201 14.37 4.16 -18.53
CA VAL A 201 15.03 4.37 -19.83
C VAL A 201 15.17 5.86 -20.15
N ARG A 202 14.15 6.67 -19.89
CA ARG A 202 14.21 8.13 -20.09
C ARG A 202 15.21 8.79 -19.16
N LEU A 203 15.27 8.33 -17.91
CA LEU A 203 16.24 8.85 -16.95
C LEU A 203 17.66 8.48 -17.38
N ALA A 204 17.90 7.25 -17.80
CA ALA A 204 19.18 6.79 -18.33
C ALA A 204 19.59 7.58 -19.60
N GLY A 205 18.64 7.89 -20.49
CA GLY A 205 18.86 8.74 -21.66
C GLY A 205 19.31 10.17 -21.33
N ASN A 206 19.11 10.65 -20.10
CA ASN A 206 19.64 11.90 -19.59
C ASN A 206 20.98 11.73 -18.84
N GLY A 207 21.66 10.58 -18.97
CA GLY A 207 22.96 10.32 -18.35
C GLY A 207 24.04 11.34 -18.71
N SER A 208 24.08 11.81 -19.97
CA SER A 208 24.95 12.88 -20.42
C SER A 208 24.70 14.23 -19.72
N LYS A 209 23.53 14.40 -19.10
CA LYS A 209 23.17 15.55 -18.27
C LYS A 209 23.42 15.30 -16.77
N GLY A 210 24.10 14.20 -16.42
CA GLY A 210 24.43 13.85 -15.04
C GLY A 210 23.31 13.15 -14.27
N CYS A 211 22.41 12.44 -14.95
CA CYS A 211 21.39 11.58 -14.33
C CYS A 211 21.84 10.13 -14.27
N ALA A 212 21.47 9.40 -13.21
CA ALA A 212 21.82 7.99 -13.05
C ALA A 212 20.74 7.18 -12.32
N VAL A 213 20.69 5.88 -12.59
CA VAL A 213 19.93 4.88 -11.83
C VAL A 213 20.87 3.78 -11.40
N MET A 214 20.96 3.54 -10.10
CA MET A 214 21.82 2.52 -9.49
C MET A 214 20.93 1.61 -8.63
N SER A 215 20.27 0.66 -9.28
CA SER A 215 19.25 -0.19 -8.66
C SER A 215 19.82 -1.19 -7.65
N GLU A 216 21.10 -1.54 -7.77
CA GLU A 216 21.82 -2.44 -6.88
C GLU A 216 22.23 -1.81 -5.54
N LEU A 217 22.15 -0.48 -5.43
CA LEU A 217 22.51 0.25 -4.22
C LEU A 217 21.32 0.33 -3.27
N ARG A 218 21.57 0.21 -1.99
CA ARG A 218 20.57 0.33 -0.92
C ARG A 218 20.84 1.56 -0.07
N PHE A 219 19.84 2.38 0.16
CA PHE A 219 19.90 3.50 1.09
C PHE A 219 20.25 3.03 2.51
N VAL A 220 21.16 3.76 3.16
CA VAL A 220 21.59 3.51 4.53
C VAL A 220 21.29 4.71 5.41
N ARG A 221 21.77 5.89 5.03
CA ARG A 221 21.69 7.11 5.85
C ARG A 221 21.81 8.37 5.03
N ALA A 222 21.23 9.45 5.50
CA ALA A 222 21.40 10.80 4.97
C ALA A 222 22.03 11.70 6.04
N TYR A 223 23.10 12.39 5.69
CA TYR A 223 23.78 13.40 6.52
C TYR A 223 23.37 14.77 6.02
N VAL A 224 22.67 15.53 6.86
CA VAL A 224 22.10 16.84 6.49
C VAL A 224 22.95 17.97 7.02
N GLU A 225 23.53 18.73 6.11
CA GLU A 225 24.27 19.95 6.35
C GLU A 225 23.45 21.17 5.87
N PRO A 226 23.77 22.40 6.28
CA PRO A 226 22.96 23.58 5.92
C PRO A 226 22.77 23.80 4.41
N GLN A 227 23.73 23.38 3.57
CA GLN A 227 23.69 23.65 2.13
C GLN A 227 23.53 22.40 1.27
N ARG A 228 23.75 21.20 1.82
CA ARG A 228 23.69 19.92 1.09
C ARG A 228 23.24 18.78 1.99
N VAL A 229 22.90 17.68 1.38
CA VAL A 229 22.71 16.39 2.02
C VAL A 229 23.66 15.38 1.38
N THR A 230 24.39 14.62 2.21
CA THR A 230 25.23 13.51 1.73
C THR A 230 24.53 12.21 2.04
N VAL A 231 24.25 11.41 1.01
CA VAL A 231 23.51 10.14 1.10
C VAL A 231 24.48 8.98 1.07
N GLU A 232 24.48 8.21 2.15
CA GLU A 232 25.24 6.96 2.28
C GLU A 232 24.40 5.80 1.75
N VAL A 233 24.98 5.04 0.85
CA VAL A 233 24.36 3.84 0.26
C VAL A 233 25.30 2.65 0.39
N GLU A 234 24.72 1.44 0.35
CA GLU A 234 25.44 0.18 0.41
C GLU A 234 25.25 -0.56 -0.90
N GLY A 235 26.35 -0.94 -1.50
CA GLY A 235 26.41 -1.77 -2.70
C GLY A 235 26.60 -3.26 -2.40
N PRO A 236 26.70 -4.07 -3.44
CA PRO A 236 27.01 -5.49 -3.32
C PRO A 236 28.29 -5.71 -2.50
N GLY A 237 28.28 -6.72 -1.63
CA GLY A 237 29.43 -7.01 -0.74
C GLY A 237 29.58 -6.05 0.45
N GLY A 238 28.60 -5.16 0.72
CA GLY A 238 28.61 -4.25 1.85
C GLY A 238 29.45 -2.97 1.63
N ALA A 239 29.91 -2.71 0.41
CA ALA A 239 30.68 -1.52 0.08
C ALA A 239 29.84 -0.25 0.29
N ARG A 240 30.39 0.72 1.03
CA ARG A 240 29.75 2.01 1.31
C ARG A 240 30.16 3.04 0.28
N ARG A 241 29.17 3.74 -0.29
CA ARG A 241 29.36 4.82 -1.24
C ARG A 241 28.60 6.06 -0.78
N PHE A 242 29.03 7.23 -1.18
CA PHE A 242 28.48 8.53 -0.73
C PHE A 242 28.19 9.42 -1.93
N PHE A 243 27.01 10.03 -1.93
CA PHE A 243 26.59 10.96 -2.99
C PHE A 243 26.05 12.25 -2.37
N ALA A 244 26.52 13.39 -2.86
CA ALA A 244 26.07 14.69 -2.40
C ALA A 244 24.86 15.16 -3.22
N ALA A 245 23.91 15.84 -2.57
CA ALA A 245 22.77 16.45 -3.24
C ALA A 245 22.29 17.71 -2.50
N ARG A 246 21.44 18.49 -3.16
CA ARG A 246 20.73 19.61 -2.54
C ARG A 246 19.48 19.15 -1.79
N LEU A 247 18.89 18.04 -2.24
CA LEU A 247 17.70 17.43 -1.67
C LEU A 247 17.80 15.90 -1.71
N PHE A 248 17.38 15.24 -0.64
CA PHE A 248 17.15 13.80 -0.59
C PHE A 248 15.65 13.51 -0.57
N VAL A 249 15.21 12.59 -1.41
CA VAL A 249 13.80 12.14 -1.49
C VAL A 249 13.74 10.66 -1.17
N ASP A 250 13.06 10.33 -0.07
CA ASP A 250 12.79 8.94 0.28
C ASP A 250 11.42 8.51 -0.24
N ALA A 251 11.44 7.59 -1.19
CA ALA A 251 10.29 6.91 -1.77
C ALA A 251 10.40 5.38 -1.60
N SER A 252 11.07 4.92 -0.53
CA SER A 252 11.32 3.50 -0.26
C SER A 252 10.09 2.71 0.20
N GLY A 253 8.93 3.36 0.29
CA GLY A 253 7.67 2.71 0.62
C GLY A 253 7.24 2.87 2.06
N ALA A 254 6.27 2.04 2.48
CA ALA A 254 5.66 2.13 3.81
C ALA A 254 6.64 1.86 4.96
N ASP A 255 7.67 1.08 4.72
CA ASP A 255 8.72 0.73 5.68
C ASP A 255 9.91 1.68 5.71
N SER A 256 9.76 2.86 5.12
CA SER A 256 10.78 3.90 5.09
C SER A 256 11.39 4.16 6.47
N PRO A 257 12.71 3.99 6.65
CA PRO A 257 13.38 4.31 7.91
C PRO A 257 13.36 5.82 8.21
N VAL A 258 13.36 6.65 7.18
CA VAL A 258 13.25 8.11 7.31
C VAL A 258 11.86 8.50 7.80
N ALA A 259 10.81 7.91 7.21
CA ALA A 259 9.43 8.16 7.65
C ALA A 259 9.22 7.76 9.12
N ARG A 260 9.81 6.66 9.54
CA ARG A 260 9.80 6.21 10.95
C ARG A 260 10.51 7.19 11.86
N GLN A 261 11.70 7.62 11.50
CA GLN A 261 12.45 8.59 12.31
C GLN A 261 11.73 9.93 12.45
N LEU A 262 11.12 10.44 11.37
CA LEU A 262 10.39 11.71 11.38
C LEU A 262 9.10 11.67 12.20
N ASN A 263 8.44 10.50 12.28
CA ASN A 263 7.10 10.36 12.88
C ASN A 263 7.10 9.54 14.18
N GLY A 264 8.26 9.04 14.59
CA GLY A 264 8.38 8.05 15.66
C GLY A 264 7.94 6.65 15.19
N ASP A 265 8.41 5.63 15.87
CA ASP A 265 8.07 4.23 15.57
C ASP A 265 6.62 3.84 15.94
N GLY A 266 5.79 4.80 16.31
CA GLY A 266 4.38 4.57 16.68
C GLY A 266 4.18 3.69 17.93
N GLY A 267 5.26 3.39 18.64
CA GLY A 267 5.25 2.45 19.77
C GLY A 267 5.19 0.98 19.33
N ALA A 268 5.01 0.08 20.28
CA ALA A 268 5.04 -1.37 20.09
C ALA A 268 3.93 -1.94 19.18
N SER A 269 2.93 -1.15 18.80
CA SER A 269 1.79 -1.59 17.99
C SER A 269 1.71 -0.81 16.69
N SER A 270 2.33 -1.33 15.63
CA SER A 270 2.15 -0.85 14.25
C SER A 270 1.03 -1.62 13.57
N ARG A 271 0.37 -1.02 12.57
CA ARG A 271 -0.56 -1.73 11.70
C ARG A 271 0.21 -2.56 10.69
N VAL A 272 -0.27 -3.76 10.45
CA VAL A 272 0.26 -4.67 9.45
C VAL A 272 -0.88 -5.25 8.62
N ARG A 273 -0.64 -5.43 7.33
CA ARG A 273 -1.55 -6.11 6.41
C ARG A 273 -0.76 -7.18 5.65
N PRO A 274 -0.72 -8.41 6.16
CA PRO A 274 -0.24 -9.54 5.38
C PRO A 274 -1.15 -9.76 4.17
N SER A 275 -0.58 -9.96 3.00
CA SER A 275 -1.33 -10.13 1.76
C SER A 275 -0.66 -11.17 0.89
N VAL A 276 -1.47 -12.10 0.36
CA VAL A 276 -1.04 -13.12 -0.60
C VAL A 276 -2.04 -13.20 -1.74
N GLY A 277 -1.60 -13.72 -2.88
CA GLY A 277 -2.48 -13.90 -4.01
C GLY A 277 -1.74 -14.43 -5.22
N THR A 278 -2.44 -14.47 -6.34
CA THR A 278 -1.85 -14.91 -7.61
C THR A 278 -2.34 -14.07 -8.78
N VAL A 279 -1.48 -13.90 -9.77
CA VAL A 279 -1.91 -13.71 -11.14
C VAL A 279 -2.06 -15.11 -11.73
N ALA A 280 -3.27 -15.47 -12.15
CA ALA A 280 -3.56 -16.79 -12.66
C ALA A 280 -4.42 -16.71 -13.93
N ARG A 281 -4.48 -17.81 -14.68
CA ARG A 281 -5.33 -17.96 -15.87
C ARG A 281 -6.24 -19.18 -15.73
N GLY A 282 -7.26 -19.22 -16.57
CA GLY A 282 -8.15 -20.38 -16.62
C GLY A 282 -9.22 -20.41 -15.53
N PHE A 283 -9.57 -19.29 -14.93
CA PHE A 283 -10.79 -19.18 -14.13
C PHE A 283 -12.03 -19.32 -15.02
N ALA A 284 -13.12 -19.86 -14.46
CA ALA A 284 -14.42 -19.79 -15.09
C ALA A 284 -14.82 -18.32 -15.28
N ARG A 285 -15.20 -17.95 -16.51
CA ARG A 285 -15.52 -16.56 -16.86
C ARG A 285 -17.03 -16.35 -16.89
N GLY A 286 -17.47 -15.23 -16.40
CA GLY A 286 -18.86 -14.80 -16.36
C GLY A 286 -19.12 -13.75 -15.32
N GLU A 287 -20.40 -13.43 -15.13
CA GLU A 287 -20.88 -12.49 -14.09
C GLU A 287 -21.42 -13.20 -12.85
N GLY A 288 -21.31 -14.53 -12.80
CA GLY A 288 -21.69 -15.32 -11.63
C GLY A 288 -20.79 -14.99 -10.42
N ARG A 289 -21.32 -15.22 -9.22
CA ARG A 289 -20.67 -14.89 -7.97
C ARG A 289 -19.27 -15.51 -7.83
N ASP A 290 -19.10 -16.73 -8.32
CA ASP A 290 -17.86 -17.50 -8.28
C ASP A 290 -17.10 -17.47 -9.63
N GLU A 291 -17.50 -16.62 -10.56
CA GLU A 291 -16.88 -16.47 -11.86
C GLU A 291 -16.00 -15.22 -11.94
N ALA A 292 -15.04 -15.23 -12.82
CA ALA A 292 -14.17 -14.10 -13.08
C ALA A 292 -14.82 -13.15 -14.09
N ASP A 293 -15.33 -12.01 -13.62
CA ASP A 293 -15.84 -10.93 -14.47
C ASP A 293 -14.68 -10.03 -14.92
N PHE A 294 -14.42 -10.05 -16.22
CA PHE A 294 -13.37 -9.20 -16.81
C PHE A 294 -13.81 -7.75 -17.05
N SER A 295 -15.09 -7.45 -16.88
CA SER A 295 -15.64 -6.11 -17.04
C SER A 295 -15.78 -5.35 -15.71
N ALA A 296 -15.48 -5.98 -14.57
CA ALA A 296 -15.64 -5.40 -13.25
C ALA A 296 -14.45 -5.69 -12.34
N GLY A 297 -14.21 -4.79 -11.37
CA GLY A 297 -13.24 -4.98 -10.31
C GLY A 297 -13.92 -5.36 -8.99
N GLU A 298 -13.41 -6.35 -8.30
CA GLU A 298 -13.81 -6.66 -6.92
C GLU A 298 -12.86 -5.93 -5.98
N ILE A 299 -13.31 -4.76 -5.49
CA ILE A 299 -12.45 -3.85 -4.73
C ILE A 299 -12.17 -4.42 -3.34
N LEU A 300 -13.21 -4.94 -2.69
CA LEU A 300 -13.14 -5.49 -1.35
C LEU A 300 -14.33 -6.42 -1.11
N VAL A 301 -14.04 -7.69 -0.87
CA VAL A 301 -15.07 -8.73 -0.68
C VAL A 301 -14.70 -9.57 0.53
N SER A 302 -15.69 -9.94 1.35
CA SER A 302 -15.54 -11.02 2.32
C SER A 302 -16.51 -12.16 2.02
N THR A 303 -16.06 -13.39 2.23
CA THR A 303 -16.82 -14.60 1.98
C THR A 303 -17.24 -15.33 3.25
N GLU A 304 -16.67 -14.93 4.39
CA GLU A 304 -16.86 -15.55 5.69
C GLU A 304 -16.77 -14.52 6.82
N ASP A 305 -17.21 -14.92 8.00
CA ASP A 305 -17.06 -14.13 9.21
C ASP A 305 -15.64 -14.27 9.78
N ALA A 306 -15.27 -13.37 10.71
CA ALA A 306 -13.97 -13.39 11.33
C ALA A 306 -13.70 -14.70 12.08
N SER A 307 -12.51 -15.23 11.94
CA SER A 307 -12.04 -16.44 12.62
C SER A 307 -10.57 -16.30 13.01
N ALA A 308 -10.13 -17.00 14.05
CA ALA A 308 -8.74 -16.98 14.52
C ALA A 308 -8.15 -15.55 14.63
N HIS A 309 -8.91 -14.61 15.16
CA HIS A 309 -8.59 -13.19 15.28
C HIS A 309 -8.38 -12.45 13.96
N ARG A 310 -8.84 -12.98 12.82
CA ARG A 310 -8.68 -12.38 11.48
C ARG A 310 -10.02 -12.24 10.79
N GLN A 311 -10.24 -11.13 10.08
CA GLN A 311 -11.25 -10.98 9.05
C GLN A 311 -10.55 -11.05 7.70
N LEU A 312 -10.76 -12.13 6.99
CA LEU A 312 -10.19 -12.31 5.66
C LEU A 312 -10.97 -11.50 4.63
N LEU A 313 -10.24 -10.83 3.76
CA LEU A 313 -10.74 -9.95 2.73
C LEU A 313 -10.12 -10.32 1.39
N TRP A 314 -10.96 -10.34 0.37
CA TRP A 314 -10.58 -10.61 -1.01
C TRP A 314 -10.57 -9.34 -1.84
N GLU A 315 -9.69 -9.32 -2.82
CA GLU A 315 -9.63 -8.36 -3.89
C GLU A 315 -9.40 -9.11 -5.20
N ALA A 316 -10.13 -8.76 -6.27
CA ALA A 316 -9.93 -9.40 -7.56
C ALA A 316 -10.08 -8.44 -8.73
N PHE A 317 -9.15 -8.53 -9.68
CA PHE A 317 -9.14 -7.69 -10.87
C PHE A 317 -8.61 -8.46 -12.08
N ALA A 318 -9.30 -8.30 -13.19
CA ALA A 318 -8.82 -8.80 -14.46
C ALA A 318 -7.59 -7.98 -14.93
N GLY A 319 -6.59 -8.67 -15.43
CA GLY A 319 -5.53 -8.07 -16.22
C GLY A 319 -5.95 -7.99 -17.69
N SER A 320 -5.09 -8.44 -18.59
CA SER A 320 -5.41 -8.46 -20.02
C SER A 320 -6.47 -9.52 -20.36
N PRO A 321 -7.66 -9.14 -20.89
CA PRO A 321 -8.67 -10.09 -21.31
C PRO A 321 -8.17 -11.06 -22.39
N ALA A 322 -7.30 -10.58 -23.29
CA ALA A 322 -6.73 -11.39 -24.37
C ALA A 322 -5.80 -12.49 -23.82
N ARG A 323 -5.04 -12.19 -22.76
CA ARG A 323 -4.18 -13.18 -22.09
C ARG A 323 -4.95 -14.03 -21.07
N GLY A 324 -6.10 -13.56 -20.64
CA GLY A 324 -6.90 -14.21 -19.62
C GLY A 324 -6.32 -14.09 -18.20
N ASP A 325 -5.46 -13.12 -17.96
CA ASP A 325 -4.85 -12.87 -16.67
C ASP A 325 -5.89 -12.34 -15.68
N TYR A 326 -5.98 -12.96 -14.52
CA TYR A 326 -6.86 -12.54 -13.44
C TYR A 326 -6.10 -12.57 -12.13
N THR A 327 -6.07 -11.44 -11.45
CA THR A 327 -5.38 -11.30 -10.16
C THR A 327 -6.39 -11.45 -9.04
N THR A 328 -6.13 -12.36 -8.11
CA THR A 328 -6.88 -12.47 -6.85
C THR A 328 -5.92 -12.31 -5.69
N ARG A 329 -6.36 -11.63 -4.64
CA ARG A 329 -5.59 -11.44 -3.41
C ARG A 329 -6.44 -11.72 -2.19
N LEU A 330 -5.84 -12.32 -1.17
CA LEU A 330 -6.39 -12.53 0.15
C LEU A 330 -5.50 -11.80 1.16
N PHE A 331 -6.12 -11.01 2.03
CA PHE A 331 -5.40 -10.25 3.04
C PHE A 331 -6.28 -10.01 4.27
N PHE A 332 -5.69 -9.51 5.33
CA PHE A 332 -6.41 -9.01 6.50
C PHE A 332 -5.67 -7.83 7.12
N HIS A 333 -6.39 -7.01 7.83
CA HIS A 333 -5.81 -5.91 8.60
C HIS A 333 -5.58 -6.35 10.05
N ASP A 334 -4.41 -6.03 10.59
CA ASP A 334 -4.06 -6.38 11.95
C ASP A 334 -3.09 -5.38 12.58
N THR A 335 -2.71 -5.62 13.81
CA THR A 335 -1.59 -4.97 14.48
C THR A 335 -0.51 -5.99 14.80
N THR A 336 0.69 -5.52 14.91
CA THR A 336 1.87 -6.37 15.13
C THR A 336 1.81 -7.09 16.48
N ASP A 337 1.18 -6.51 17.50
CA ASP A 337 0.98 -7.04 18.85
C ASP A 337 -0.23 -7.99 19.00
N SER A 338 -1.03 -8.16 17.96
CA SER A 338 -2.17 -9.07 17.95
C SER A 338 -1.72 -10.55 17.91
N PRO A 339 -2.50 -11.45 18.54
CA PRO A 339 -2.21 -12.88 18.57
C PRO A 339 -2.45 -13.61 17.22
N ALA A 340 -3.03 -12.93 16.21
CA ALA A 340 -3.29 -13.53 14.91
C ALA A 340 -2.01 -13.98 14.22
N ASP A 341 -2.05 -15.13 13.58
CA ASP A 341 -0.93 -15.61 12.75
C ASP A 341 -0.78 -14.74 11.49
N LYS A 342 0.42 -14.19 11.30
CA LYS A 342 0.77 -13.32 10.18
C LYS A 342 1.67 -14.00 9.14
N SER A 343 1.80 -15.33 9.21
CA SER A 343 2.58 -16.10 8.24
C SER A 343 1.97 -15.98 6.84
N LEU A 344 2.79 -15.56 5.87
CA LEU A 344 2.39 -15.52 4.45
C LEU A 344 2.20 -16.92 3.90
N LEU A 345 3.01 -17.88 4.31
CA LEU A 345 2.88 -19.28 3.88
C LEU A 345 1.56 -19.89 4.39
N ALA A 346 1.21 -19.66 5.66
CA ALA A 346 -0.06 -20.11 6.21
C ALA A 346 -1.24 -19.37 5.55
N LEU A 347 -1.07 -18.10 5.18
CA LEU A 347 -2.09 -17.34 4.46
C LEU A 347 -2.24 -17.82 3.01
N PHE A 348 -1.15 -18.23 2.32
CA PHE A 348 -1.22 -18.88 1.01
C PHE A 348 -1.97 -20.21 1.08
N GLU A 349 -1.72 -21.03 2.11
CA GLU A 349 -2.44 -22.28 2.31
C GLU A 349 -3.93 -22.01 2.41
N ARG A 350 -4.33 -21.07 3.27
CA ARG A 350 -5.74 -20.65 3.41
C ARG A 350 -6.30 -20.05 2.12
N TYR A 351 -5.51 -19.29 1.38
CA TYR A 351 -5.89 -18.72 0.09
C TYR A 351 -6.28 -19.84 -0.90
N PHE A 352 -5.44 -20.86 -1.07
CA PHE A 352 -5.72 -21.93 -2.03
C PHE A 352 -6.86 -22.85 -1.59
N GLU A 353 -7.04 -23.08 -0.29
CA GLU A 353 -8.19 -23.78 0.26
C GLU A 353 -9.50 -23.04 -0.03
N SER A 354 -9.50 -21.73 0.10
CA SER A 354 -10.71 -20.89 -0.01
C SER A 354 -11.00 -20.41 -1.43
N LEU A 355 -9.98 -20.35 -2.29
CA LEU A 355 -10.09 -19.82 -3.65
C LEU A 355 -11.21 -20.46 -4.48
N PRO A 356 -11.44 -21.80 -4.46
CA PRO A 356 -12.51 -22.43 -5.26
C PRO A 356 -13.93 -21.96 -4.88
N ALA A 357 -14.13 -21.58 -3.61
CA ALA A 357 -15.41 -21.03 -3.14
C ALA A 357 -15.58 -19.55 -3.49
N TYR A 358 -14.47 -18.85 -3.69
CA TYR A 358 -14.46 -17.43 -4.09
C TYR A 358 -14.48 -17.27 -5.61
N LYS A 359 -13.59 -17.99 -6.31
CA LYS A 359 -13.47 -17.98 -7.79
C LYS A 359 -13.27 -19.38 -8.31
N ARG A 360 -14.20 -19.88 -9.09
CA ARG A 360 -14.21 -21.22 -9.64
C ARG A 360 -13.07 -21.39 -10.66
N ARG A 361 -12.26 -22.40 -10.39
CA ARG A 361 -11.20 -22.84 -11.31
C ARG A 361 -11.85 -23.50 -12.52
N GLY A 362 -11.53 -23.03 -13.73
CA GLY A 362 -11.93 -23.65 -14.97
C GLY A 362 -10.88 -24.63 -15.51
N ALA A 363 -11.14 -25.18 -16.67
CA ALA A 363 -10.20 -26.05 -17.35
C ALA A 363 -8.91 -25.30 -17.69
N GLY A 364 -7.76 -25.88 -17.36
CA GLY A 364 -6.45 -25.26 -17.60
C GLY A 364 -6.09 -24.15 -16.61
N TRP A 365 -6.76 -24.10 -15.45
CA TRP A 365 -6.37 -23.17 -14.40
C TRP A 365 -4.92 -23.38 -13.97
N ARG A 366 -4.16 -22.30 -13.95
CA ARG A 366 -2.77 -22.31 -13.52
C ARG A 366 -2.34 -20.96 -12.95
N VAL A 367 -1.42 -21.03 -12.00
CA VAL A 367 -0.74 -19.85 -11.46
C VAL A 367 0.35 -19.41 -12.45
N GLU A 368 0.33 -18.14 -12.84
CA GLU A 368 1.39 -17.52 -13.66
C GLU A 368 2.44 -16.86 -12.78
N ARG A 369 2.00 -16.24 -11.66
CA ARG A 369 2.89 -15.58 -10.71
C ARG A 369 2.22 -15.45 -9.35
N PRO A 370 2.90 -15.77 -8.23
CA PRO A 370 2.44 -15.39 -6.89
C PRO A 370 2.64 -13.89 -6.67
N VAL A 371 1.79 -13.30 -5.83
CA VAL A 371 1.91 -11.91 -5.34
C VAL A 371 1.77 -11.93 -3.83
N PHE A 372 2.69 -11.30 -3.12
CA PHE A 372 2.70 -11.31 -1.66
C PHE A 372 3.45 -10.10 -1.11
N ASP A 373 2.98 -9.60 0.01
CA ASP A 373 3.62 -8.48 0.71
C ASP A 373 3.19 -8.40 2.18
N TYR A 374 3.95 -7.63 2.94
CA TYR A 374 3.51 -7.02 4.19
C TYR A 374 3.41 -5.52 3.97
N ALA A 375 2.21 -4.96 4.07
CA ALA A 375 2.05 -3.51 4.11
C ALA A 375 2.04 -3.07 5.58
N HIS A 376 2.92 -2.13 5.92
CA HIS A 376 3.00 -1.57 7.26
C HIS A 376 2.52 -0.12 7.28
N SER A 377 1.96 0.28 8.40
CA SER A 377 1.77 1.69 8.69
C SER A 377 1.91 1.93 10.20
N PRO A 378 2.61 3.00 10.60
CA PRO A 378 2.63 3.37 12.00
C PRO A 378 1.20 3.62 12.46
N ARG A 379 0.91 3.27 13.71
CA ARG A 379 -0.34 3.65 14.37
C ARG A 379 -0.28 5.13 14.66
N GLU A 380 -0.71 5.93 13.71
CA GLU A 380 -0.80 7.38 13.88
C GLU A 380 -1.80 7.66 15.00
N GLY A 381 -1.37 8.39 16.03
CA GLY A 381 -2.29 8.97 16.99
C GLY A 381 -3.23 9.94 16.24
N TRP A 382 -4.51 9.95 16.56
CA TRP A 382 -5.56 10.78 15.91
C TRP A 382 -5.23 12.26 15.81
N ARG A 383 -4.27 12.75 16.61
CA ARG A 383 -3.83 14.15 16.67
C ARG A 383 -2.46 14.40 16.05
N SER A 384 -1.72 13.38 15.67
CA SER A 384 -0.35 13.59 15.19
C SER A 384 -0.38 13.99 13.71
N ARG A 385 0.11 15.18 13.44
CA ARG A 385 0.35 15.63 12.07
C ARG A 385 1.56 14.84 11.56
N ARG A 386 1.35 13.96 10.55
CA ARG A 386 2.45 13.25 9.94
C ARG A 386 3.43 14.24 9.32
N ARG A 387 4.68 14.13 9.72
CA ARG A 387 5.77 14.86 9.09
C ARG A 387 6.17 14.15 7.81
N VAL A 388 6.08 14.86 6.70
CA VAL A 388 6.43 14.34 5.36
C VAL A 388 7.73 14.95 4.84
N ALA A 389 8.34 15.84 5.60
CA ALA A 389 9.60 16.48 5.29
C ALA A 389 10.36 16.91 6.55
N SER A 390 11.66 17.08 6.40
CA SER A 390 12.55 17.82 7.28
C SER A 390 13.48 18.66 6.41
N GLU A 391 14.43 19.36 7.02
CA GLU A 391 15.43 20.12 6.26
C GLU A 391 16.12 19.22 5.23
N ARG A 392 16.08 19.57 3.94
CA ARG A 392 16.68 18.86 2.79
C ARG A 392 16.25 17.39 2.62
N VAL A 393 15.20 16.97 3.28
CA VAL A 393 14.68 15.60 3.19
C VAL A 393 13.17 15.62 2.97
N MET A 394 12.69 14.91 1.97
CA MET A 394 11.28 14.83 1.60
C MET A 394 10.85 13.37 1.45
N LEU A 395 9.67 13.02 1.94
CA LEU A 395 9.04 11.72 1.70
C LEU A 395 8.15 11.77 0.47
N LEU A 396 8.10 10.67 -0.28
CA LEU A 396 7.25 10.55 -1.48
C LEU A 396 6.52 9.21 -1.51
N GLY A 397 5.35 9.19 -2.13
CA GLY A 397 4.56 7.97 -2.31
C GLY A 397 4.11 7.38 -0.97
N GLU A 398 4.25 6.07 -0.79
CA GLU A 398 3.82 5.36 0.42
C GLU A 398 4.63 5.78 1.66
N ALA A 399 5.88 6.18 1.51
CA ALA A 399 6.67 6.74 2.60
C ALA A 399 6.03 8.01 3.18
N ALA A 400 5.47 8.87 2.33
CA ALA A 400 4.75 10.07 2.75
C ALA A 400 3.36 9.74 3.34
N CYS A 401 2.65 8.78 2.75
CA CYS A 401 1.29 8.42 3.14
C CYS A 401 1.20 7.48 4.35
N GLY A 402 2.30 6.85 4.76
CA GLY A 402 2.35 5.96 5.90
C GLY A 402 1.67 4.61 5.70
N GLY A 403 1.60 4.10 4.48
CA GLY A 403 0.98 2.80 4.19
C GLY A 403 -0.51 2.72 4.56
N SER A 404 -1.10 3.79 5.11
CA SER A 404 -2.53 3.89 5.31
C SER A 404 -3.19 4.01 3.94
N GLY A 405 -3.27 2.88 3.25
CA GLY A 405 -4.12 2.72 2.09
C GLY A 405 -5.46 3.38 2.40
N GLY A 406 -6.08 4.03 1.43
CA GLY A 406 -7.40 4.66 1.63
C GLY A 406 -8.35 3.75 2.38
N ALA A 407 -9.42 4.32 2.87
CA ALA A 407 -10.45 3.62 3.61
C ALA A 407 -10.83 2.26 3.01
N LEU A 408 -10.53 2.07 1.74
CA LEU A 408 -10.82 0.89 0.94
C LEU A 408 -9.59 0.37 0.17
N GLY A 409 -8.40 0.63 0.67
CA GLY A 409 -7.15 -0.14 0.45
C GLY A 409 -6.41 0.06 -0.85
N ALA A 410 -7.03 0.01 -2.00
CA ALA A 410 -6.34 -0.25 -3.26
C ALA A 410 -5.86 0.98 -4.05
N ALA A 411 -6.45 2.17 -3.82
CA ALA A 411 -6.33 3.28 -4.77
C ALA A 411 -5.20 4.28 -4.49
N ARG A 412 -4.38 4.15 -3.44
CA ARG A 412 -3.55 5.28 -2.98
C ARG A 412 -2.12 5.32 -3.49
N GLY A 413 -1.51 4.17 -3.77
CA GLY A 413 -0.10 4.17 -4.16
C GLY A 413 0.11 4.82 -5.53
N ALA A 414 -0.24 4.09 -6.56
CA ALA A 414 -0.01 4.51 -7.95
C ALA A 414 -0.93 5.66 -8.39
N GLY A 415 -2.22 5.63 -8.02
CA GLY A 415 -3.18 6.69 -8.39
C GLY A 415 -2.83 8.05 -7.78
N ALA A 416 -2.39 8.08 -6.53
CA ALA A 416 -1.93 9.32 -5.91
C ALA A 416 -0.66 9.86 -6.58
N VAL A 417 0.29 8.99 -6.93
CA VAL A 417 1.49 9.41 -7.66
C VAL A 417 1.10 9.96 -9.03
N ALA A 418 0.26 9.25 -9.79
CA ALA A 418 -0.20 9.69 -11.10
C ALA A 418 -0.87 11.08 -11.06
N ARG A 419 -1.79 11.27 -10.13
CA ARG A 419 -2.57 12.52 -9.97
C ARG A 419 -1.70 13.73 -9.66
N HIS A 420 -0.66 13.53 -8.85
CA HIS A 420 0.14 14.63 -8.32
C HIS A 420 1.52 14.77 -8.97
N LEU A 421 1.91 13.88 -9.88
CA LEU A 421 3.27 13.82 -10.46
C LEU A 421 3.73 15.18 -10.99
N ARG A 422 2.95 15.81 -11.87
CA ARG A 422 3.26 17.12 -12.46
C ARG A 422 3.40 18.22 -11.41
N ARG A 423 2.46 18.27 -10.47
CA ARG A 423 2.46 19.29 -9.40
C ARG A 423 3.69 19.14 -8.51
N VAL A 424 3.95 17.91 -8.04
CA VAL A 424 5.06 17.65 -7.12
C VAL A 424 6.40 17.91 -7.81
N ALA A 425 6.59 17.48 -9.06
CA ALA A 425 7.81 17.77 -9.82
C ALA A 425 8.05 19.29 -10.01
N ARG A 426 6.98 20.03 -10.39
CA ARG A 426 7.08 21.49 -10.53
C ARG A 426 7.42 22.20 -9.21
N LEU A 427 6.75 21.83 -8.12
CA LEU A 427 7.00 22.45 -6.81
C LEU A 427 8.39 22.08 -6.25
N THR A 428 8.83 20.84 -6.45
CA THR A 428 10.21 20.43 -6.11
C THR A 428 11.24 21.25 -6.89
N ASN A 429 10.99 21.47 -8.19
CA ASN A 429 11.86 22.32 -9.00
C ASN A 429 11.92 23.77 -8.49
N LEU A 430 10.78 24.35 -8.10
CA LEU A 430 10.71 25.69 -7.52
C LEU A 430 11.47 25.79 -6.19
N ALA A 431 11.29 24.81 -5.29
CA ALA A 431 12.02 24.74 -4.03
C ALA A 431 13.53 24.67 -4.25
N LEU A 432 13.99 23.86 -5.21
CA LEU A 432 15.40 23.80 -5.60
C LEU A 432 15.90 25.12 -6.21
N ALA A 433 15.11 25.77 -7.05
CA ALA A 433 15.49 27.03 -7.69
C ALA A 433 15.63 28.18 -6.67
N SER A 434 14.72 28.26 -5.70
CA SER A 434 14.75 29.27 -4.63
C SER A 434 15.72 28.95 -3.49
N GLY A 435 16.28 27.72 -3.45
CA GLY A 435 17.09 27.26 -2.31
C GLY A 435 16.28 26.93 -1.05
N ALA A 436 14.94 26.96 -1.12
CA ALA A 436 14.05 26.71 0.00
C ALA A 436 13.88 25.20 0.23
N ALA A 437 14.76 24.63 1.04
CA ALA A 437 14.78 23.21 1.37
C ALA A 437 14.43 22.95 2.85
N ASP A 438 13.71 23.86 3.47
CA ASP A 438 13.21 23.73 4.84
C ASP A 438 11.98 22.77 4.92
N ALA A 439 11.67 22.34 6.14
CA ALA A 439 10.62 21.37 6.40
C ALA A 439 9.22 21.84 5.96
N ASP A 440 8.91 23.13 6.11
CA ASP A 440 7.58 23.67 5.80
C ASP A 440 7.37 23.77 4.28
N THR A 441 8.35 24.31 3.57
CA THR A 441 8.35 24.38 2.10
C THR A 441 8.24 22.99 1.48
N LEU A 442 9.09 22.05 1.90
CA LEU A 442 9.06 20.67 1.38
C LEU A 442 7.78 19.92 1.82
N GLY A 443 7.28 20.21 3.02
CA GLY A 443 6.00 19.70 3.50
C GLY A 443 4.83 20.13 2.62
N ALA A 444 4.81 21.38 2.17
CA ALA A 444 3.79 21.91 1.25
C ALA A 444 3.88 21.26 -0.16
N VAL A 445 5.06 20.89 -0.61
CA VAL A 445 5.24 20.12 -1.86
C VAL A 445 4.52 18.78 -1.78
N CYS A 446 4.66 18.07 -0.66
CA CYS A 446 4.09 16.73 -0.45
C CYS A 446 2.60 16.77 -0.10
N ASP A 447 2.09 17.87 0.49
CA ASP A 447 0.72 17.96 0.99
C ASP A 447 -0.26 18.15 -0.18
N GLY A 448 -0.87 17.03 -0.60
CA GLY A 448 -1.98 17.04 -1.56
C GLY A 448 -3.33 17.45 -0.96
N GLY A 449 -3.38 17.92 0.28
CA GLY A 449 -4.58 18.51 0.95
C GLY A 449 -5.71 17.54 1.30
N SER A 450 -6.05 16.62 0.43
CA SER A 450 -7.37 15.99 0.36
C SER A 450 -7.58 14.68 1.16
N ALA A 451 -6.54 14.08 1.69
CA ALA A 451 -6.65 12.76 2.34
C ALA A 451 -6.85 12.80 3.86
N ARG A 452 -6.96 14.00 4.45
CA ARG A 452 -6.98 14.18 5.93
C ARG A 452 -8.20 13.54 6.58
N VAL A 453 -9.39 13.79 6.06
CA VAL A 453 -10.65 13.24 6.61
C VAL A 453 -10.70 11.73 6.47
N ALA A 454 -10.32 11.19 5.32
CA ALA A 454 -10.31 9.76 5.09
C ALA A 454 -9.29 9.03 5.99
N ARG A 455 -8.13 9.66 6.28
CA ARG A 455 -7.17 9.14 7.27
C ARG A 455 -7.75 9.18 8.67
N ALA A 456 -8.37 10.29 9.05
CA ALA A 456 -8.99 10.44 10.37
C ALA A 456 -10.12 9.43 10.61
N LEU A 457 -10.86 9.04 9.58
CA LEU A 457 -11.90 8.01 9.70
C LEU A 457 -11.33 6.63 10.07
N GLY A 458 -10.11 6.30 9.62
CA GLY A 458 -9.43 5.07 10.02
C GLY A 458 -10.21 3.80 9.68
N LEU A 459 -10.89 3.73 8.54
CA LEU A 459 -11.80 2.63 8.19
C LEU A 459 -11.12 1.25 8.24
N ALA A 460 -9.82 1.17 8.02
CA ALA A 460 -9.05 -0.07 8.17
C ALA A 460 -9.11 -0.66 9.59
N GLU A 461 -9.31 0.18 10.62
CA GLU A 461 -9.48 -0.32 12.00
C GLU A 461 -10.75 -1.14 12.14
N PHE A 462 -11.85 -0.75 11.47
CA PHE A 462 -13.11 -1.48 11.52
C PHE A 462 -13.08 -2.79 10.71
N MET A 463 -12.03 -3.01 9.92
CA MET A 463 -11.79 -4.28 9.21
C MET A 463 -11.08 -5.32 10.08
N ARG A 464 -10.71 -4.97 11.32
CA ARG A 464 -10.15 -5.89 12.30
C ARG A 464 -11.22 -6.40 13.26
N PRO A 465 -11.15 -7.66 13.70
CA PRO A 465 -11.92 -8.12 14.85
C PRO A 465 -11.49 -7.40 16.13
N ALA A 466 -12.46 -7.01 16.96
CA ALA A 466 -12.16 -6.55 18.32
C ALA A 466 -11.91 -7.77 19.23
N ALA A 467 -11.07 -7.60 20.25
CA ALA A 467 -10.83 -8.65 21.23
C ALA A 467 -12.17 -9.06 21.91
N GLY A 468 -12.51 -10.36 21.86
CA GLY A 468 -13.77 -10.87 22.40
C GLY A 468 -15.03 -10.49 21.59
N GLY A 469 -14.87 -9.84 20.43
CA GLY A 469 -15.98 -9.47 19.56
C GLY A 469 -16.63 -10.68 18.88
N ALA A 470 -17.91 -10.55 18.53
CA ALA A 470 -18.61 -11.59 17.77
C ALA A 470 -18.02 -11.77 16.36
N PRO A 471 -17.91 -12.99 15.82
CA PRO A 471 -17.32 -13.24 14.50
C PRO A 471 -17.91 -12.40 13.36
N HIS A 472 -19.24 -12.23 13.32
CA HIS A 472 -19.94 -11.48 12.28
C HIS A 472 -19.79 -9.95 12.41
N ALA A 473 -19.26 -9.47 13.50
CA ALA A 473 -19.33 -8.07 13.87
C ALA A 473 -18.57 -7.12 12.93
N VAL A 474 -17.47 -7.58 12.33
CA VAL A 474 -16.72 -6.82 11.32
C VAL A 474 -17.58 -6.66 10.06
N ASN A 475 -18.09 -7.78 9.54
CA ASN A 475 -18.95 -7.77 8.35
C ASN A 475 -20.22 -6.95 8.56
N GLU A 476 -20.87 -7.06 9.72
CA GLU A 476 -22.06 -6.27 10.05
C GLU A 476 -21.76 -4.76 10.05
N THR A 477 -20.62 -4.35 10.63
CA THR A 477 -20.19 -2.95 10.62
C THR A 477 -19.93 -2.45 9.19
N LEU A 478 -19.23 -3.24 8.38
CA LEU A 478 -18.90 -2.88 7.01
C LEU A 478 -20.14 -2.87 6.12
N ASN A 479 -21.08 -3.81 6.28
CA ASN A 479 -22.37 -3.79 5.59
C ASN A 479 -23.18 -2.54 5.93
N ALA A 480 -23.18 -2.11 7.19
CA ALA A 480 -23.87 -0.88 7.60
C ALA A 480 -23.25 0.38 6.96
N LEU A 481 -21.92 0.43 6.90
CA LEU A 481 -21.21 1.53 6.22
C LEU A 481 -21.49 1.53 4.72
N MET A 482 -21.50 0.37 4.06
CA MET A 482 -21.79 0.26 2.62
C MET A 482 -23.25 0.60 2.31
N ALA A 483 -24.20 0.15 3.13
CA ALA A 483 -25.61 0.54 3.01
C ALA A 483 -25.81 2.06 3.18
N ALA A 484 -25.05 2.67 4.10
CA ALA A 484 -25.08 4.13 4.27
C ALA A 484 -24.47 4.85 3.06
N MET A 485 -23.35 4.34 2.51
CA MET A 485 -22.72 4.87 1.31
C MET A 485 -23.59 4.72 0.06
N GLY A 486 -24.39 3.69 -0.05
CA GLY A 486 -25.38 3.51 -1.11
C GLY A 486 -26.40 4.65 -1.22
N GLY A 487 -26.56 5.42 -0.17
CA GLY A 487 -27.41 6.61 -0.17
C GLY A 487 -26.71 7.94 -0.46
N LEU A 488 -25.44 7.93 -0.73
CA LEU A 488 -24.70 9.06 -1.29
C LEU A 488 -24.94 9.09 -2.81
N ASP A 489 -24.79 10.29 -3.41
CA ASP A 489 -24.76 10.36 -4.86
C ASP A 489 -23.50 9.70 -5.44
N GLU A 490 -23.48 9.45 -6.75
CA GLU A 490 -22.39 8.74 -7.41
C GLU A 490 -21.05 9.49 -7.31
N ARG A 491 -21.08 10.81 -7.40
CA ARG A 491 -19.89 11.66 -7.26
C ARG A 491 -19.31 11.56 -5.85
N GLU A 492 -20.16 11.65 -4.83
CA GLU A 492 -19.74 11.53 -3.43
C GLU A 492 -19.17 10.14 -3.12
N ARG A 493 -19.82 9.07 -3.62
CA ARG A 493 -19.30 7.70 -3.49
C ARG A 493 -17.91 7.60 -4.10
N ARG A 494 -17.74 8.05 -5.34
CA ARG A 494 -16.47 8.07 -6.07
C ARG A 494 -15.39 8.79 -5.27
N GLU A 495 -15.69 9.97 -4.76
CA GLU A 495 -14.75 10.76 -3.97
C GLU A 495 -14.33 10.03 -2.67
N VAL A 496 -15.26 9.38 -1.97
CA VAL A 496 -14.92 8.56 -0.79
C VAL A 496 -13.94 7.46 -1.13
N PHE A 497 -14.13 6.75 -2.25
CA PHE A 497 -13.20 5.70 -2.71
C PHE A 497 -11.85 6.27 -3.16
N ARG A 498 -11.82 7.47 -3.68
CA ARG A 498 -10.59 8.21 -4.01
C ARG A 498 -9.89 8.79 -2.78
N GLY A 499 -10.49 8.66 -1.61
CA GLY A 499 -9.97 9.17 -0.35
C GLY A 499 -10.28 10.64 -0.07
N HIS A 500 -11.21 11.22 -0.83
CA HIS A 500 -11.70 12.58 -0.65
C HIS A 500 -13.10 12.50 -0.04
N VAL A 501 -13.28 12.99 1.18
CA VAL A 501 -14.59 12.97 1.85
C VAL A 501 -15.00 14.38 2.18
N SER A 502 -15.93 14.94 1.42
CA SER A 502 -16.47 16.27 1.75
C SER A 502 -17.18 16.26 3.11
N THR A 503 -17.20 17.40 3.78
CA THR A 503 -17.89 17.54 5.08
C THR A 503 -19.37 17.15 4.99
N GLY A 504 -20.04 17.48 3.87
CA GLY A 504 -21.44 17.13 3.64
C GLY A 504 -21.64 15.61 3.50
N ALA A 505 -20.82 14.96 2.67
CA ALA A 505 -20.83 13.51 2.50
C ALA A 505 -20.53 12.79 3.82
N LEU A 506 -19.54 13.25 4.59
CA LEU A 506 -19.22 12.70 5.89
C LEU A 506 -20.41 12.75 6.86
N ARG A 507 -21.06 13.91 6.97
CA ARG A 507 -22.23 14.07 7.84
C ARG A 507 -23.36 13.12 7.44
N ARG A 508 -23.67 13.02 6.15
CA ARG A 508 -24.69 12.08 5.65
C ARG A 508 -24.31 10.63 5.93
N LEU A 509 -23.05 10.27 5.68
CA LEU A 509 -22.53 8.92 5.94
C LEU A 509 -22.67 8.56 7.41
N LEU A 510 -22.20 9.40 8.33
CA LEU A 510 -22.27 9.15 9.77
C LEU A 510 -23.71 9.08 10.26
N ALA A 511 -24.59 10.02 9.84
CA ALA A 511 -25.99 10.03 10.25
C ALA A 511 -26.76 8.81 9.74
N ARG A 512 -26.53 8.39 8.49
CA ARG A 512 -27.16 7.17 7.94
C ARG A 512 -26.62 5.91 8.62
N THR A 513 -25.30 5.81 8.82
CA THR A 513 -24.71 4.66 9.52
C THR A 513 -25.28 4.53 10.92
N ALA A 514 -25.37 5.64 11.69
CA ALA A 514 -25.91 5.63 13.03
C ALA A 514 -27.41 5.24 13.05
N ARG A 515 -28.18 5.63 12.03
CA ARG A 515 -29.59 5.24 11.89
C ARG A 515 -29.77 3.78 11.52
N LEU A 516 -28.98 3.25 10.59
CA LEU A 516 -29.04 1.88 10.12
C LEU A 516 -28.47 0.89 11.16
N TYR A 517 -27.44 1.32 11.87
CA TYR A 517 -26.69 0.51 12.80
C TYR A 517 -26.30 1.30 14.05
N PRO A 518 -27.22 1.54 15.00
CA PRO A 518 -26.93 2.30 16.23
C PRO A 518 -25.78 1.73 17.06
N ARG A 519 -25.51 0.42 16.92
CA ARG A 519 -24.35 -0.23 17.56
C ARG A 519 -22.99 0.28 17.09
N ILE A 520 -22.93 1.09 16.02
CA ILE A 520 -21.67 1.67 15.53
C ILE A 520 -20.92 2.41 16.64
N PHE A 521 -21.62 3.10 17.55
CA PHE A 521 -21.00 3.79 18.69
C PHE A 521 -20.36 2.82 19.68
N ALA A 522 -21.00 1.68 19.94
CA ALA A 522 -20.42 0.63 20.76
C ALA A 522 -19.17 0.03 20.08
N ARG A 523 -19.23 -0.18 18.74
CA ARG A 523 -18.08 -0.68 17.97
C ARG A 523 -16.90 0.27 17.99
N VAL A 524 -17.11 1.58 17.86
CA VAL A 524 -16.05 2.59 18.01
C VAL A 524 -15.40 2.46 19.39
N ARG A 525 -16.22 2.30 20.45
CA ARG A 525 -15.72 2.12 21.80
C ARG A 525 -14.97 0.80 22.00
N GLU A 526 -15.45 -0.30 21.42
CA GLU A 526 -14.81 -1.62 21.48
C GLU A 526 -13.42 -1.60 20.81
N HIS A 527 -13.29 -0.93 19.66
CA HIS A 527 -12.03 -0.84 18.92
C HIS A 527 -11.01 0.10 19.57
N PHE A 528 -11.48 1.23 20.08
CA PHE A 528 -10.60 2.32 20.51
C PHE A 528 -10.56 2.51 22.02
N GLY A 529 -11.42 1.82 22.79
CA GLY A 529 -11.68 2.13 24.18
C GLY A 529 -12.38 3.48 24.36
N ALA A 530 -12.82 3.81 25.56
CA ALA A 530 -13.55 5.06 25.81
C ALA A 530 -12.72 6.31 25.46
N ARG A 531 -11.47 6.35 25.94
CA ARG A 531 -10.54 7.47 25.67
C ARG A 531 -10.18 7.57 24.18
N GLY A 532 -9.92 6.43 23.52
CA GLY A 532 -9.61 6.39 22.11
C GLY A 532 -10.78 6.82 21.23
N ALA A 533 -12.01 6.46 21.59
CA ALA A 533 -13.22 6.90 20.88
C ALA A 533 -13.39 8.43 20.94
N LEU A 534 -13.16 9.06 22.10
CA LEU A 534 -13.17 10.52 22.21
C LEU A 534 -12.06 11.17 21.35
N CYS A 535 -10.86 10.60 21.36
CA CYS A 535 -9.76 11.07 20.52
C CYS A 535 -10.10 10.91 19.02
N TRP A 536 -10.76 9.82 18.63
CA TRP A 536 -11.20 9.61 17.26
C TRP A 536 -12.21 10.67 16.81
N VAL A 537 -13.24 10.95 17.61
CA VAL A 537 -14.21 12.01 17.33
C VAL A 537 -13.52 13.37 17.19
N ALA A 538 -12.63 13.71 18.12
CA ALA A 538 -11.87 14.96 18.09
C ALA A 538 -10.97 15.06 16.84
N GLY A 539 -10.30 13.97 16.44
CA GLY A 539 -9.46 13.91 15.25
C GLY A 539 -10.25 14.09 13.96
N VAL A 540 -11.42 13.46 13.85
CA VAL A 540 -12.33 13.65 12.70
C VAL A 540 -12.83 15.09 12.64
N ALA A 541 -13.23 15.68 13.78
CA ALA A 541 -13.69 17.06 13.86
C ALA A 541 -12.57 18.05 13.46
N GLU A 542 -11.35 17.82 13.92
CA GLU A 542 -10.19 18.66 13.56
C GLU A 542 -9.87 18.55 12.06
N ALA A 543 -9.90 17.34 11.49
CA ALA A 543 -9.66 17.14 10.07
C ALA A 543 -10.69 17.88 9.20
N VAL A 544 -11.96 17.81 9.59
CA VAL A 544 -13.07 18.55 8.94
C VAL A 544 -12.90 20.07 9.05
N TRP A 545 -12.50 20.55 10.22
CA TRP A 545 -12.29 21.98 10.43
C TRP A 545 -11.15 22.54 9.58
N ARG A 546 -10.04 21.82 9.50
CA ARG A 546 -8.86 22.20 8.68
C ARG A 546 -9.16 22.19 7.19
N GLU A 547 -9.93 21.20 6.72
CA GLU A 547 -10.32 21.14 5.31
C GLU A 547 -11.19 22.35 4.93
N ARG A 548 -12.11 22.76 5.81
CA ARG A 548 -12.91 23.99 5.59
C ARG A 548 -12.08 25.25 5.56
N LYS A 549 -11.03 25.33 6.40
CA LYS A 549 -10.15 26.50 6.43
C LYS A 549 -9.32 26.58 5.14
N GLY A 550 -8.74 25.45 4.68
CA GLY A 550 -7.98 25.41 3.42
C GLY A 550 -8.81 25.80 2.19
N GLN A 551 -10.09 25.39 2.13
CA GLN A 551 -11.00 25.79 1.05
C GLN A 551 -11.35 27.29 1.05
N LYS A 552 -11.27 27.97 2.19
CA LYS A 552 -11.49 29.43 2.27
C LYS A 552 -10.25 30.23 1.88
N ASP A 553 -9.07 29.66 2.02
CA ASP A 553 -7.81 30.33 1.70
C ASP A 553 -7.43 30.16 0.20
N GLU A 554 -8.13 29.24 -0.53
CA GLU A 554 -7.96 29.00 -1.97
C GLU A 554 -9.02 29.70 -2.85
N GLY A 555 -10.07 30.28 -2.28
CA GLY A 555 -11.14 31.01 -2.96
C GLY A 555 -11.03 32.51 -2.73
#